data_5392968773348fd078e234b2180ea332
#
_entry.id   5392968773348fd078e234b2180ea332
#
_cell.length_a   1.000
_cell.length_b   1.000
_cell.length_c   1.000
_cell.angle_alpha   90.00
_cell.angle_beta   90.00
_cell.angle_gamma   90.00
#
_symmetry.space_group_name_H-M   'P 1'
#
loop_
_entity.id
_entity.type
_entity.pdbx_description
1 polymer ?
#
loop_
_entity_poly.entity_id
_entity_poly.type
_entity_poly.pdbx_seq_one_letter_code
_entity_poly.pdbx_strand_id
1 'polypeptide(L)'
;MQKRQLGNSGLEVSAIGLGCMGLSFGDGLATDKTAAIELIRRAHALGDIFFDTVEAYGPFVNEALLDEALAPFRDKVVIATKFGFAGGKVSDGVDSRPENIRAVAEASLRRLKTDVIDLFYQHRVDPAVPMEDVRAR
;
A
#
# COMPACT_ATOMS: atom_id res chain seq x y z
N MET A 1 -16.89 12.20 5.70
CA MET A 1 -17.11 11.15 4.67
C MET A 1 -17.81 9.95 5.32
N GLN A 2 -18.62 9.18 4.60
CA GLN A 2 -19.20 7.93 5.10
C GLN A 2 -18.09 6.90 5.35
N LYS A 3 -18.32 6.00 6.29
CA LYS A 3 -17.39 4.91 6.61
C LYS A 3 -17.97 3.55 6.27
N ARG A 4 -17.10 2.56 6.07
CA ARG A 4 -17.42 1.18 5.73
C ARG A 4 -16.57 0.23 6.56
N GLN A 5 -17.16 -0.88 6.98
CA GLN A 5 -16.43 -2.01 7.53
C GLN A 5 -15.88 -2.89 6.40
N LEU A 6 -14.60 -3.24 6.45
CA LEU A 6 -13.98 -4.20 5.54
C LEU A 6 -14.01 -5.59 6.17
N GLY A 7 -14.91 -6.43 5.66
CA GLY A 7 -15.10 -7.79 6.19
C GLY A 7 -15.57 -7.78 7.65
N ASN A 8 -15.11 -8.78 8.42
CA ASN A 8 -15.52 -9.03 9.80
C ASN A 8 -14.41 -8.78 10.83
N SER A 9 -13.27 -8.20 10.41
CA SER A 9 -12.12 -7.95 11.29
C SER A 9 -12.25 -6.69 12.16
N GLY A 10 -13.29 -5.88 11.92
CA GLY A 10 -13.46 -4.59 12.60
C GLY A 10 -12.70 -3.44 11.93
N LEU A 11 -12.01 -3.69 10.82
CA LEU A 11 -11.32 -2.65 10.08
C LEU A 11 -12.32 -1.69 9.42
N GLU A 12 -12.36 -0.46 9.88
CA GLU A 12 -13.22 0.60 9.36
C GLU A 12 -12.43 1.55 8.47
N VAL A 13 -12.94 1.85 7.28
CA VAL A 13 -12.33 2.75 6.31
C VAL A 13 -13.33 3.81 5.81
N SER A 14 -12.84 4.87 5.19
CA SER A 14 -13.68 5.77 4.41
C SER A 14 -14.31 5.04 3.23
N ALA A 15 -15.53 5.41 2.86
CA ALA A 15 -16.28 4.78 1.76
C ALA A 15 -15.61 4.96 0.38
N ILE A 16 -14.73 5.93 0.28
CA ILE A 16 -13.82 6.17 -0.86
C ILE A 16 -12.41 6.09 -0.30
N GLY A 17 -11.48 5.49 -1.03
CA GLY A 17 -10.07 5.46 -0.69
C GLY A 17 -9.23 6.04 -1.81
N LEU A 18 -8.07 6.61 -1.47
CA LEU A 18 -7.12 7.14 -2.43
C LEU A 18 -6.12 6.05 -2.88
N GLY A 19 -6.23 5.65 -4.16
CA GLY A 19 -5.19 4.86 -4.81
C GLY A 19 -3.99 5.74 -5.16
N CYS A 20 -2.82 5.45 -4.61
CA CYS A 20 -1.64 6.30 -4.73
C CYS A 20 -0.74 5.97 -5.92
N MET A 21 -1.09 4.99 -6.76
CA MET A 21 -0.29 4.55 -7.90
C MET A 21 0.15 5.70 -8.80
N GLY A 22 -0.79 6.54 -9.24
CA GLY A 22 -0.53 7.63 -10.17
C GLY A 22 0.39 8.73 -9.66
N LEU A 23 0.76 8.71 -8.38
CA LEU A 23 1.67 9.70 -7.80
C LEU A 23 3.14 9.43 -8.13
N SER A 24 3.50 8.17 -8.43
CA SER A 24 4.89 7.78 -8.70
C SER A 24 5.05 6.71 -9.78
N PHE A 25 3.94 6.20 -10.34
CA PHE A 25 3.95 5.10 -11.31
C PHE A 25 2.79 5.23 -12.30
N GLY A 26 3.03 4.97 -13.60
CA GLY A 26 2.04 5.03 -14.66
C GLY A 26 2.63 5.49 -15.98
N ASP A 27 1.77 5.82 -16.94
CA ASP A 27 2.15 6.19 -18.33
C ASP A 27 2.60 7.66 -18.49
N GLY A 28 2.72 8.39 -17.40
CA GLY A 28 3.12 9.80 -17.37
C GLY A 28 4.34 10.07 -16.51
N LEU A 29 4.76 11.35 -16.45
CA LEU A 29 5.74 11.80 -15.49
C LEU A 29 5.20 11.62 -14.08
N ALA A 30 6.05 11.17 -13.16
CA ALA A 30 5.70 11.14 -11.74
C ALA A 30 5.26 12.54 -11.28
N THR A 31 4.24 12.58 -10.44
CA THR A 31 3.78 13.82 -9.84
C THR A 31 4.91 14.44 -9.01
N ASP A 32 5.07 15.76 -9.08
CA ASP A 32 5.98 16.46 -8.18
C ASP A 32 5.72 16.06 -6.73
N LYS A 33 6.79 15.81 -5.99
CA LYS A 33 6.70 15.27 -4.62
C LYS A 33 5.88 16.17 -3.70
N THR A 34 6.06 17.48 -3.79
CA THR A 34 5.33 18.46 -2.97
C THR A 34 3.85 18.42 -3.30
N ALA A 35 3.52 18.45 -4.58
CA ALA A 35 2.14 18.36 -5.05
C ALA A 35 1.47 17.02 -4.65
N ALA A 36 2.22 15.91 -4.71
CA ALA A 36 1.70 14.61 -4.26
C ALA A 36 1.40 14.58 -2.76
N ILE A 37 2.29 15.14 -1.93
CA ILE A 37 2.08 15.25 -0.47
C ILE A 37 0.87 16.14 -0.17
N GLU A 38 0.74 17.27 -0.84
CA GLU A 38 -0.42 18.18 -0.69
C GLU A 38 -1.72 17.48 -1.06
N LEU A 39 -1.75 16.71 -2.16
CA LEU A 39 -2.91 15.95 -2.60
C LEU A 39 -3.34 14.93 -1.54
N ILE A 40 -2.40 14.13 -1.02
CA ILE A 40 -2.68 13.14 0.03
C ILE A 40 -3.24 13.82 1.27
N ARG A 41 -2.61 14.90 1.73
CA ARG A 41 -3.06 15.66 2.91
C ARG A 41 -4.43 16.30 2.67
N ARG A 42 -4.69 16.77 1.46
CA ARG A 42 -5.99 17.31 1.09
C ARG A 42 -7.08 16.25 1.09
N ALA A 43 -6.80 15.03 0.58
CA ALA A 43 -7.72 13.91 0.64
C ALA A 43 -8.10 13.60 2.10
N HIS A 44 -7.10 13.51 2.99
CA HIS A 44 -7.35 13.32 4.42
C HIS A 44 -8.22 14.44 5.02
N ALA A 45 -7.94 15.71 4.71
CA ALA A 45 -8.72 16.85 5.19
C ALA A 45 -10.19 16.82 4.69
N LEU A 46 -10.47 16.15 3.59
CA LEU A 46 -11.82 15.90 3.06
C LEU A 46 -12.49 14.67 3.69
N GLY A 47 -11.80 13.98 4.59
CA GLY A 47 -12.31 12.84 5.35
C GLY A 47 -11.93 11.48 4.76
N ASP A 48 -11.00 11.41 3.81
CA ASP A 48 -10.41 10.14 3.37
C ASP A 48 -9.43 9.63 4.43
N ILE A 49 -9.62 8.39 4.85
CA ILE A 49 -8.75 7.72 5.81
C ILE A 49 -8.19 6.40 5.26
N PHE A 50 -8.40 6.10 3.98
CA PHE A 50 -7.98 4.85 3.36
C PHE A 50 -7.05 5.11 2.17
N PHE A 51 -5.78 4.74 2.30
CA PHE A 51 -4.74 4.98 1.31
C PHE A 51 -4.14 3.66 0.83
N ASP A 52 -4.12 3.46 -0.49
CA ASP A 52 -3.66 2.23 -1.13
C ASP A 52 -2.35 2.48 -1.88
N THR A 53 -1.33 1.69 -1.57
CA THR A 53 -0.01 1.73 -2.18
C THR A 53 0.51 0.33 -2.51
N VAL A 54 1.74 0.21 -2.95
CA VAL A 54 2.51 -1.04 -3.07
C VAL A 54 3.99 -0.73 -3.29
N GLU A 55 4.86 -1.67 -2.94
CA GLU A 55 6.31 -1.56 -3.15
C GLU A 55 6.69 -1.37 -4.63
N ALA A 56 5.90 -1.92 -5.57
CA ALA A 56 6.19 -1.86 -7.01
C ALA A 56 5.96 -0.49 -7.65
N TYR A 57 5.32 0.46 -6.97
CA TYR A 57 5.07 1.78 -7.53
C TYR A 57 6.29 2.68 -7.43
N GLY A 58 6.96 2.90 -8.57
CA GLY A 58 8.09 3.77 -8.74
C GLY A 58 9.48 3.26 -8.35
N PRO A 59 9.85 1.93 -8.42
CA PRO A 59 9.64 1.00 -7.32
C PRO A 59 10.21 1.53 -6.00
N PHE A 60 9.55 1.20 -4.90
CA PHE A 60 9.84 1.57 -3.51
C PHE A 60 9.63 3.07 -3.15
N VAL A 61 9.38 3.93 -4.13
CA VAL A 61 9.23 5.39 -3.91
C VAL A 61 7.87 5.74 -3.32
N ASN A 62 6.81 5.03 -3.75
CA ASN A 62 5.43 5.35 -3.37
C ASN A 62 5.17 5.18 -1.88
N GLU A 63 5.63 4.10 -1.26
CA GLU A 63 5.49 3.87 0.17
C GLU A 63 6.23 4.93 1.00
N ALA A 64 7.44 5.33 0.58
CA ALA A 64 8.18 6.39 1.23
C ALA A 64 7.50 7.78 1.10
N LEU A 65 6.83 8.03 -0.04
CA LEU A 65 6.01 9.22 -0.25
C LEU A 65 4.81 9.24 0.70
N LEU A 66 4.14 8.09 0.86
CA LEU A 66 3.03 7.97 1.80
C LEU A 66 3.47 8.20 3.25
N ASP A 67 4.58 7.62 3.68
CA ASP A 67 5.13 7.87 5.00
C ASP A 67 5.25 9.38 5.28
N GLU A 68 5.91 10.11 4.39
CA GLU A 68 6.13 11.55 4.57
C GLU A 68 4.82 12.36 4.58
N ALA A 69 3.87 11.98 3.72
CA ALA A 69 2.59 12.65 3.65
C ALA A 69 1.71 12.40 4.87
N LEU A 70 1.68 11.15 5.35
CA LEU A 70 0.78 10.67 6.39
C LEU A 70 1.35 10.78 7.81
N ALA A 71 2.66 10.99 7.98
CA ALA A 71 3.33 11.07 9.27
C ALA A 71 2.59 11.92 10.34
N PRO A 72 1.99 13.09 10.01
CA PRO A 72 1.29 13.91 11.01
C PRO A 72 0.01 13.28 11.57
N PHE A 73 -0.54 12.25 10.94
CA PHE A 73 -1.82 11.64 11.29
C PHE A 73 -1.88 10.13 10.97
N ARG A 74 -0.72 9.46 11.03
CA ARG A 74 -0.59 8.02 10.75
C ARG A 74 -1.55 7.15 11.58
N ASP A 75 -1.77 7.52 12.83
CA ASP A 75 -2.68 6.85 13.76
C ASP A 75 -4.17 7.00 13.43
N LYS A 76 -4.52 7.87 12.48
CA LYS A 76 -5.90 8.19 12.08
C LYS A 76 -6.27 7.66 10.70
N VAL A 77 -5.36 6.97 10.05
CA VAL A 77 -5.55 6.46 8.69
C VAL A 77 -5.27 4.97 8.61
N VAL A 78 -5.83 4.36 7.58
CA VAL A 78 -5.63 2.97 7.20
C VAL A 78 -4.75 2.93 5.95
N ILE A 79 -3.63 2.21 6.02
CA ILE A 79 -2.75 1.99 4.88
C ILE A 79 -2.92 0.55 4.40
N ALA A 80 -3.27 0.42 3.12
CA ALA A 80 -3.21 -0.82 2.39
C ALA A 80 -1.94 -0.87 1.56
N THR A 81 -1.18 -1.97 1.65
CA THR A 81 -0.09 -2.27 0.73
C THR A 81 -0.15 -3.72 0.28
N LYS A 82 0.67 -4.09 -0.69
CA LYS A 82 0.52 -5.36 -1.40
C LYS A 82 1.87 -6.07 -1.54
N PHE A 83 1.79 -7.38 -1.70
CA PHE A 83 2.92 -8.25 -2.08
C PHE A 83 2.61 -8.99 -3.39
N GLY A 84 3.59 -9.68 -3.96
CA GLY A 84 3.37 -10.64 -5.03
C GLY A 84 4.18 -10.42 -6.28
N PHE A 85 4.99 -9.35 -6.38
CA PHE A 85 5.98 -9.23 -7.45
C PHE A 85 7.37 -9.63 -6.97
N ALA A 86 8.10 -10.34 -7.82
CA ALA A 86 9.49 -10.69 -7.56
C ALA A 86 10.36 -9.43 -7.50
N GLY A 87 11.16 -9.30 -6.44
CA GLY A 87 12.04 -8.13 -6.26
C GLY A 87 11.34 -6.78 -6.24
N GLY A 88 10.02 -6.75 -5.99
CA GLY A 88 9.23 -5.51 -5.98
C GLY A 88 9.10 -4.84 -7.35
N LYS A 89 9.25 -5.58 -8.44
CA LYS A 89 9.18 -5.06 -9.81
C LYS A 89 8.19 -5.83 -10.65
N VAL A 90 7.30 -5.13 -11.33
CA VAL A 90 6.31 -5.73 -12.24
C VAL A 90 6.97 -6.53 -13.37
N SER A 91 8.15 -6.07 -13.87
CA SER A 91 8.91 -6.73 -14.93
C SER A 91 9.47 -8.10 -14.56
N ASP A 92 9.69 -8.35 -13.26
CA ASP A 92 10.40 -9.54 -12.80
C ASP A 92 9.45 -10.73 -12.53
N GLY A 93 8.15 -10.53 -12.82
CA GLY A 93 7.11 -11.53 -12.64
C GLY A 93 6.55 -11.57 -11.22
N VAL A 94 5.91 -12.70 -10.87
CA VAL A 94 5.25 -12.88 -9.57
C VAL A 94 6.05 -13.81 -8.66
N ASP A 95 5.98 -13.54 -7.36
CA ASP A 95 6.54 -14.40 -6.31
C ASP A 95 5.70 -14.25 -5.04
N SER A 96 4.85 -15.25 -4.77
CA SER A 96 4.01 -15.31 -3.58
C SER A 96 4.43 -16.39 -2.59
N ARG A 97 5.70 -16.81 -2.63
CA ARG A 97 6.23 -17.74 -1.63
C ARG A 97 6.23 -17.08 -0.24
N PRO A 98 5.96 -17.84 0.83
CA PRO A 98 5.84 -17.31 2.19
C PRO A 98 7.04 -16.50 2.66
N GLU A 99 8.26 -16.90 2.29
CA GLU A 99 9.48 -16.17 2.63
C GLU A 99 9.55 -14.80 1.94
N ASN A 100 9.08 -14.70 0.67
CA ASN A 100 9.02 -13.43 -0.04
C ASN A 100 7.93 -12.52 0.54
N ILE A 101 6.76 -13.07 0.85
CA ILE A 101 5.67 -12.30 1.50
C ILE A 101 6.16 -11.66 2.79
N ARG A 102 6.89 -12.40 3.63
CA ARG A 102 7.46 -11.88 4.88
C ARG A 102 8.50 -10.79 4.61
N ALA A 103 9.41 -11.02 3.69
CA ALA A 103 10.44 -10.05 3.33
C ALA A 103 9.84 -8.74 2.80
N VAL A 104 8.78 -8.83 1.98
CA VAL A 104 8.04 -7.67 1.47
C VAL A 104 7.35 -6.92 2.61
N ALA A 105 6.66 -7.62 3.51
CA ALA A 105 6.00 -7.00 4.67
C ALA A 105 7.00 -6.21 5.53
N GLU A 106 8.13 -6.82 5.88
CA GLU A 106 9.20 -6.17 6.67
C GLU A 106 9.80 -4.96 5.94
N ALA A 107 9.98 -5.06 4.62
CA ALA A 107 10.49 -3.96 3.82
C ALA A 107 9.49 -2.80 3.71
N SER A 108 8.19 -3.10 3.56
CA SER A 108 7.12 -2.10 3.55
C SER A 108 6.99 -1.38 4.89
N LEU A 109 7.05 -2.11 6.02
CA LEU A 109 7.09 -1.51 7.36
C LEU A 109 8.24 -0.51 7.50
N ARG A 110 9.43 -0.87 7.01
CA ARG A 110 10.59 0.05 7.03
C ARG A 110 10.40 1.29 6.17
N ARG A 111 9.81 1.16 4.96
CA ARG A 111 9.59 2.30 4.06
C ARG A 111 8.47 3.21 4.54
N LEU A 112 7.43 2.64 5.12
CA LEU A 112 6.29 3.35 5.71
C LEU A 112 6.59 3.87 7.13
N LYS A 113 7.78 3.56 7.69
CA LYS A 113 8.22 3.90 9.05
C LYS A 113 7.15 3.68 10.12
N THR A 114 6.52 2.54 10.05
CA THR A 114 5.46 2.09 10.96
C THR A 114 5.72 0.64 11.37
N ASP A 115 5.17 0.24 12.47
CA ASP A 115 5.15 -1.15 12.96
C ASP A 115 3.85 -1.90 12.61
N VAL A 116 2.92 -1.22 11.93
CA VAL A 116 1.63 -1.78 11.54
C VAL A 116 1.32 -1.52 10.07
N ILE A 117 0.98 -2.59 9.33
CA ILE A 117 0.28 -2.55 8.06
C ILE A 117 -1.18 -2.91 8.34
N ASP A 118 -2.09 -2.00 8.05
CA ASP A 118 -3.50 -2.18 8.39
C ASP A 118 -4.20 -3.19 7.47
N LEU A 119 -3.82 -3.21 6.19
CA LEU A 119 -4.29 -4.18 5.19
C LEU A 119 -3.14 -4.60 4.27
N PHE A 120 -2.85 -5.89 4.26
CA PHE A 120 -1.81 -6.47 3.41
C PHE A 120 -2.42 -7.55 2.52
N TYR A 121 -2.31 -7.42 1.20
CA TYR A 121 -2.97 -8.33 0.27
C TYR A 121 -2.15 -8.64 -0.98
N GLN A 122 -2.51 -9.73 -1.64
CA GLN A 122 -1.83 -10.19 -2.84
C GLN A 122 -2.21 -9.30 -4.05
N HIS A 123 -1.20 -8.77 -4.75
CA HIS A 123 -1.41 -7.90 -5.92
C HIS A 123 -1.82 -8.68 -7.17
N ARG A 124 -1.17 -9.81 -7.39
CA ARG A 124 -1.43 -10.75 -8.50
C ARG A 124 -1.29 -12.18 -8.00
N VAL A 125 -2.18 -13.04 -8.46
CA VAL A 125 -2.09 -14.47 -8.15
C VAL A 125 -0.82 -15.05 -8.76
N ASP A 126 -0.07 -15.79 -7.96
CA ASP A 126 1.07 -16.60 -8.39
C ASP A 126 0.59 -18.04 -8.62
N PRO A 127 0.52 -18.51 -9.88
CA PRO A 127 0.02 -19.85 -10.15
C PRO A 127 0.97 -20.96 -9.70
N ALA A 128 2.22 -20.63 -9.35
CA ALA A 128 3.21 -21.59 -8.86
C ALA A 128 3.11 -21.85 -7.34
N VAL A 129 2.33 -21.02 -6.62
CA VAL A 129 2.18 -21.13 -5.16
C VAL A 129 0.71 -21.39 -4.81
N PRO A 130 0.40 -22.52 -4.13
CA PRO A 130 -0.94 -22.79 -3.66
C PRO A 130 -1.47 -21.66 -2.76
N MET A 131 -2.75 -21.32 -2.89
CA MET A 131 -3.35 -20.21 -2.13
C MET A 131 -3.30 -20.46 -0.61
N GLU A 132 -3.29 -21.70 -0.19
CA GLU A 132 -3.15 -22.13 1.20
C GLU A 132 -1.79 -21.73 1.80
N ASP A 133 -0.74 -21.72 0.96
CA ASP A 133 0.61 -21.33 1.37
C ASP A 133 0.82 -19.80 1.34
N VAL A 134 0.04 -19.09 0.52
CA VAL A 134 0.03 -17.61 0.49
C VAL A 134 -0.56 -17.03 1.77
N ARG A 135 -1.46 -17.76 2.43
CA ARG A 135 -2.11 -17.33 3.65
C ARG A 135 -1.12 -17.31 4.80
N ALA A 136 -0.73 -16.11 5.24
CA ALA A 136 0.10 -15.97 6.45
C ALA A 136 -0.59 -16.62 7.66
N ARG A 137 0.19 -17.45 8.38
CA ARG A 137 -0.20 -17.99 9.69
C ARG A 137 0.21 -17.03 10.80
#